data_ae6cf218adcacdae60a6309e1ba5f280
#
_entry.id   ae6cf218adcacdae60a6309e1ba5f280
#
_cell.length_a   1.000
_cell.length_b   1.000
_cell.length_c   1.000
_cell.angle_alpha   90.00
_cell.angle_beta   90.00
_cell.angle_gamma   90.00
#
_symmetry.space_group_name_H-M   'P 1'
#
loop_
_entity.id
_entity.type
_entity.pdbx_description
1 polymer ?
#
loop_
_entity_poly.entity_id
_entity_poly.type
_entity_poly.pdbx_seq_one_letter_code
_entity_poly.pdbx_strand_id
1 'polypeptide(L)'
;MEDDLFQTCNRAVFCMAILSTNVLFAQVQPAAADQKTPAPAEEKADVTAASAGAAVDPKSYRIGAEDVILLRIWREPELSGLVVVRPDGKINLQLVGEIDAVDTTPIELELRIAKAYEKVLKSPIVTLQVQKVESKRYYLSGEVGKSGAFPLVRPMNILEAITIAGGIREFGNGKKIIVMRGSERLKFNYNEVLKGKKLEQNILLQPGDHIVVP
;
A
#
# COMPACT_ATOMS: atom_id res chain seq x y z
N MET A 1 -54.55 -22.68 41.93
CA MET A 1 -55.14 -21.46 42.48
C MET A 1 -54.94 -20.46 41.36
N GLU A 2 -55.91 -20.49 40.50
CA GLU A 2 -57.05 -19.59 40.39
C GLU A 2 -56.66 -18.27 39.81
N ASP A 3 -57.17 -17.69 38.83
CA ASP A 3 -58.38 -17.90 37.94
C ASP A 3 -58.29 -16.74 36.98
N ASP A 4 -58.40 -16.99 35.72
CA ASP A 4 -59.67 -16.82 34.97
C ASP A 4 -60.17 -15.41 34.71
N LEU A 5 -60.44 -15.24 33.41
CA LEU A 5 -61.72 -14.69 32.88
C LEU A 5 -61.77 -13.16 32.65
N PHE A 6 -62.03 -12.75 31.49
CA PHE A 6 -63.28 -12.29 30.87
C PHE A 6 -62.95 -11.56 29.58
N GLN A 7 -63.09 -12.09 28.40
CA GLN A 7 -64.32 -12.28 27.61
C GLN A 7 -65.22 -11.04 27.55
N THR A 8 -65.47 -10.68 26.40
CA THR A 8 -66.69 -10.46 25.60
C THR A 8 -66.82 -9.08 24.99
N CYS A 9 -66.88 -9.10 23.69
CA CYS A 9 -68.05 -8.76 22.86
C CYS A 9 -68.60 -7.35 22.89
N ASN A 10 -68.52 -6.61 21.79
CA ASN A 10 -69.80 -6.17 21.25
C ASN A 10 -69.75 -5.81 19.76
N ARG A 11 -70.64 -6.46 19.04
CA ARG A 11 -71.16 -6.17 17.71
C ARG A 11 -72.07 -4.96 17.74
N ALA A 12 -71.95 -4.09 16.73
CA ALA A 12 -73.18 -3.51 16.12
C ALA A 12 -72.80 -2.79 14.81
N VAL A 13 -73.22 -3.35 13.79
CA VAL A 13 -73.81 -2.91 12.56
C VAL A 13 -74.43 -1.52 12.61
N PHE A 14 -74.03 -0.63 11.67
CA PHE A 14 -75.01 0.23 11.01
C PHE A 14 -74.63 0.55 9.58
N CYS A 15 -75.48 0.16 8.69
CA CYS A 15 -75.57 0.45 7.31
C CYS A 15 -76.13 1.87 7.10
N MET A 16 -75.62 2.64 6.12
CA MET A 16 -76.48 3.35 5.17
C MET A 16 -75.72 4.28 4.25
N ALA A 17 -75.78 3.92 3.06
CA ALA A 17 -75.78 4.59 1.74
C ALA A 17 -75.89 6.15 1.76
N ILE A 18 -75.24 6.82 0.77
CA ILE A 18 -75.87 7.51 -0.39
C ILE A 18 -74.90 8.51 -1.00
N LEU A 19 -74.85 8.45 -2.34
CA LEU A 19 -74.60 9.45 -3.40
C LEU A 19 -73.18 10.00 -3.67
N SER A 20 -72.65 9.50 -4.70
CA SER A 20 -72.18 10.14 -5.98
C SER A 20 -71.88 11.64 -5.95
N THR A 21 -70.60 11.97 -6.13
CA THR A 21 -70.18 13.06 -7.03
C THR A 21 -68.86 12.65 -7.67
N ASN A 22 -68.89 12.47 -9.00
CA ASN A 22 -67.74 12.34 -9.87
C ASN A 22 -66.96 13.66 -9.87
N VAL A 23 -65.79 13.68 -9.27
CA VAL A 23 -64.77 14.69 -9.55
C VAL A 23 -63.65 13.98 -10.27
N LEU A 24 -63.54 14.29 -11.53
CA LEU A 24 -62.48 13.88 -12.44
C LEU A 24 -61.18 14.56 -12.00
N PHE A 25 -60.44 13.93 -11.13
CA PHE A 25 -59.07 14.35 -10.82
C PHE A 25 -58.13 13.57 -11.71
N ALA A 26 -57.51 14.29 -12.64
CA ALA A 26 -56.44 13.80 -13.46
C ALA A 26 -55.32 13.26 -12.58
N GLN A 27 -55.10 11.94 -12.59
CA GLN A 27 -53.96 11.30 -11.97
C GLN A 27 -52.70 11.66 -12.80
N VAL A 28 -51.94 12.62 -12.29
CA VAL A 28 -50.54 12.74 -12.64
C VAL A 28 -49.80 11.62 -11.89
N GLN A 29 -49.46 10.57 -12.63
CA GLN A 29 -48.54 9.54 -12.18
C GLN A 29 -47.16 10.17 -12.03
N PRO A 30 -46.52 10.17 -10.85
CA PRO A 30 -45.08 10.38 -10.79
C PRO A 30 -44.42 9.11 -11.30
N ALA A 31 -43.63 9.27 -12.34
CA ALA A 31 -42.74 8.24 -12.87
C ALA A 31 -41.92 7.65 -11.73
N ALA A 32 -42.10 6.37 -11.47
CA ALA A 32 -41.23 5.59 -10.61
C ALA A 32 -39.84 5.59 -11.23
N ALA A 33 -38.96 6.43 -10.70
CA ALA A 33 -37.54 6.30 -10.91
C ALA A 33 -37.09 5.04 -10.17
N ASP A 34 -36.78 4.00 -10.92
CA ASP A 34 -36.01 2.84 -10.47
C ASP A 34 -34.69 3.34 -9.87
N GLN A 35 -34.68 3.62 -8.59
CA GLN A 35 -33.44 3.70 -7.83
C GLN A 35 -32.98 2.27 -7.57
N LYS A 36 -32.27 1.72 -8.56
CA LYS A 36 -31.42 0.56 -8.41
C LYS A 36 -30.31 0.95 -7.46
N THR A 37 -30.49 0.73 -6.18
CA THR A 37 -29.47 0.77 -5.17
C THR A 37 -28.32 -0.15 -5.65
N PRO A 38 -27.11 0.37 -5.92
CA PRO A 38 -26.00 -0.53 -6.17
C PRO A 38 -25.73 -1.25 -4.84
N ALA A 39 -25.86 -2.57 -4.87
CA ALA A 39 -25.33 -3.43 -3.82
C ALA A 39 -23.86 -3.06 -3.61
N PRO A 40 -23.36 -3.09 -2.36
CA PRO A 40 -21.94 -2.92 -2.11
C PRO A 40 -21.23 -4.00 -2.94
N ALA A 41 -20.47 -3.56 -3.92
CA ALA A 41 -19.51 -4.42 -4.57
C ALA A 41 -18.60 -4.94 -3.45
N GLU A 42 -18.70 -6.21 -3.15
CA GLU A 42 -17.64 -6.93 -2.46
C GLU A 42 -16.40 -6.73 -3.32
N GLU A 43 -15.59 -5.79 -2.94
CA GLU A 43 -14.23 -5.63 -3.40
C GLU A 43 -13.50 -6.91 -2.96
N LYS A 44 -13.61 -7.92 -3.82
CA LYS A 44 -12.70 -9.06 -3.77
C LYS A 44 -11.33 -8.46 -4.03
N ALA A 45 -10.66 -8.09 -2.93
CA ALA A 45 -9.26 -7.75 -2.94
C ALA A 45 -8.56 -8.86 -3.72
N ASP A 46 -8.06 -8.51 -4.87
CA ASP A 46 -7.33 -9.40 -5.75
C ASP A 46 -6.02 -9.75 -5.06
N VAL A 47 -6.07 -10.79 -4.24
CA VAL A 47 -4.91 -11.33 -3.50
C VAL A 47 -3.84 -11.88 -4.45
N THR A 48 -4.12 -11.89 -5.74
CA THR A 48 -3.20 -12.43 -6.75
C THR A 48 -2.10 -11.43 -7.15
N ALA A 49 -2.28 -10.13 -6.92
CA ALA A 49 -1.27 -9.11 -7.20
C ALA A 49 -0.22 -8.92 -6.09
N ALA A 50 -0.44 -9.49 -4.90
CA ALA A 50 0.44 -9.34 -3.73
C ALA A 50 1.66 -10.27 -3.71
N SER A 51 1.90 -11.03 -4.78
CA SER A 51 2.95 -12.06 -4.81
C SER A 51 4.32 -11.58 -5.31
N ALA A 52 4.40 -10.42 -5.94
CA ALA A 52 5.67 -9.87 -6.39
C ALA A 52 6.25 -8.95 -5.31
N GLY A 53 7.02 -9.51 -4.39
CA GLY A 53 7.81 -8.70 -3.45
C GLY A 53 8.79 -7.77 -4.16
N ALA A 54 9.29 -6.76 -3.45
CA ALA A 54 10.34 -5.92 -3.97
C ALA A 54 11.54 -6.79 -4.39
N ALA A 55 12.07 -6.58 -5.59
CA ALA A 55 13.21 -7.33 -6.11
C ALA A 55 14.52 -6.87 -5.42
N VAL A 56 14.63 -7.13 -4.13
CA VAL A 56 15.85 -6.85 -3.35
C VAL A 56 16.76 -8.07 -3.34
N ASP A 57 18.07 -7.84 -3.36
CA ASP A 57 19.04 -8.91 -3.11
C ASP A 57 19.07 -9.22 -1.60
N PRO A 58 18.64 -10.42 -1.18
CA PRO A 58 18.54 -10.75 0.24
C PRO A 58 19.87 -10.82 0.98
N LYS A 59 21.00 -10.82 0.26
CA LYS A 59 22.34 -10.85 0.86
C LYS A 59 22.91 -9.46 1.11
N SER A 60 22.58 -8.50 0.28
CA SER A 60 23.17 -7.15 0.32
C SER A 60 22.21 -6.10 0.87
N TYR A 61 20.91 -6.34 0.79
CA TYR A 61 19.90 -5.42 1.29
C TYR A 61 19.91 -5.41 2.82
N ARG A 62 19.93 -4.21 3.40
CA ARG A 62 19.72 -4.02 4.84
C ARG A 62 18.35 -3.43 5.08
N ILE A 63 17.61 -4.11 5.91
CA ILE A 63 16.25 -3.74 6.31
C ILE A 63 16.30 -2.42 7.08
N GLY A 64 15.39 -1.52 6.77
CA GLY A 64 15.24 -0.24 7.44
C GLY A 64 13.87 -0.07 8.09
N ALA A 65 13.70 1.04 8.80
CA ALA A 65 12.40 1.40 9.37
C ALA A 65 11.36 1.63 8.26
N GLU A 66 10.10 1.33 8.53
CA GLU A 66 8.96 1.44 7.60
C GLU A 66 8.93 0.39 6.47
N ASP A 67 9.94 -0.46 6.33
CA ASP A 67 9.90 -1.55 5.35
C ASP A 67 8.78 -2.53 5.68
N VAL A 68 8.12 -3.02 4.63
CA VAL A 68 7.07 -4.03 4.74
C VAL A 68 7.61 -5.39 4.35
N ILE A 69 7.51 -6.34 5.25
CA ILE A 69 8.05 -7.68 5.12
C ILE A 69 6.92 -8.69 5.14
N LEU A 70 6.93 -9.63 4.24
CA LEU A 70 6.05 -10.81 4.27
C LEU A 70 6.78 -11.92 5.02
N LEU A 71 6.24 -12.29 6.17
CA LEU A 71 6.66 -13.43 6.96
C LEU A 71 5.77 -14.62 6.63
N ARG A 72 6.36 -15.77 6.33
CA ARG A 72 5.66 -17.06 6.18
C ARG A 72 6.29 -18.10 7.06
N ILE A 73 5.47 -18.75 7.88
CA ILE A 73 5.86 -19.86 8.73
C ILE A 73 5.12 -21.10 8.20
N TRP A 74 5.88 -22.12 7.87
CA TRP A 74 5.32 -23.35 7.29
C TRP A 74 4.33 -24.00 8.25
N ARG A 75 3.13 -24.33 7.76
CA ARG A 75 1.99 -24.92 8.50
C ARG A 75 1.35 -24.02 9.56
N GLU A 76 1.79 -22.77 9.69
CA GLU A 76 1.24 -21.81 10.65
C GLU A 76 0.73 -20.55 9.92
N PRO A 77 -0.43 -20.62 9.25
CA PRO A 77 -0.96 -19.49 8.51
C PRO A 77 -1.35 -18.31 9.42
N GLU A 78 -1.74 -18.60 10.66
CA GLU A 78 -2.12 -17.58 11.65
C GLU A 78 -0.93 -16.74 12.14
N LEU A 79 0.27 -17.28 12.10
CA LEU A 79 1.51 -16.59 12.44
C LEU A 79 2.20 -15.99 11.23
N SER A 80 1.65 -16.25 10.03
CA SER A 80 2.16 -15.74 8.76
C SER A 80 1.41 -14.47 8.37
N GLY A 81 2.11 -13.48 7.78
CA GLY A 81 1.46 -12.25 7.35
C GLY A 81 2.45 -11.14 7.01
N LEU A 82 1.89 -9.97 6.73
CA LEU A 82 2.68 -8.77 6.51
C LEU A 82 3.06 -8.16 7.86
N VAL A 83 4.35 -7.86 7.99
CA VAL A 83 4.92 -7.23 9.17
C VAL A 83 5.60 -5.95 8.75
N VAL A 84 5.31 -4.86 9.42
CA VAL A 84 5.94 -3.55 9.17
C VAL A 84 7.04 -3.34 10.20
N VAL A 85 8.22 -2.91 9.75
CA VAL A 85 9.30 -2.50 10.63
C VAL A 85 8.94 -1.16 11.24
N ARG A 86 8.86 -1.11 12.57
CA ARG A 86 8.50 0.10 13.30
C ARG A 86 9.63 1.16 13.20
N PRO A 87 9.34 2.44 13.45
CA PRO A 87 10.36 3.49 13.46
C PRO A 87 11.50 3.28 14.49
N ASP A 88 11.23 2.50 15.55
CA ASP A 88 12.24 2.09 16.53
C ASP A 88 13.16 0.95 16.03
N GLY A 89 12.95 0.47 14.80
CA GLY A 89 13.74 -0.57 14.16
C GLY A 89 13.35 -1.99 14.54
N LYS A 90 12.26 -2.17 15.24
CA LYS A 90 11.76 -3.48 15.67
C LYS A 90 10.56 -3.95 14.89
N ILE A 91 10.37 -5.24 14.85
CA ILE A 91 9.15 -5.91 14.40
C ILE A 91 8.47 -6.56 15.60
N ASN A 92 7.13 -6.56 15.59
CA ASN A 92 6.34 -7.24 16.61
C ASN A 92 5.72 -8.49 15.99
N LEU A 93 6.05 -9.64 16.57
CA LEU A 93 5.58 -10.95 16.11
C LEU A 93 4.69 -11.61 17.17
N GLN A 94 3.64 -12.27 16.71
CA GLN A 94 2.75 -13.01 17.60
C GLN A 94 3.52 -14.09 18.35
N LEU A 95 3.18 -14.32 19.61
CA LEU A 95 3.76 -15.31 20.55
C LEU A 95 5.23 -15.07 20.94
N VAL A 96 6.01 -14.34 20.14
CA VAL A 96 7.46 -14.15 20.36
C VAL A 96 7.77 -12.74 20.84
N GLY A 97 6.91 -11.77 20.51
CA GLY A 97 7.09 -10.36 20.89
C GLY A 97 7.99 -9.59 19.93
N GLU A 98 8.80 -8.69 20.47
CA GLU A 98 9.61 -7.76 19.69
C GLU A 98 10.96 -8.37 19.29
N ILE A 99 11.37 -8.15 18.04
CA ILE A 99 12.66 -8.56 17.49
C ILE A 99 13.28 -7.37 16.76
N ASP A 100 14.58 -7.13 16.94
CA ASP A 100 15.33 -6.11 16.22
C ASP A 100 15.52 -6.52 14.76
N ALA A 101 15.06 -5.67 13.83
CA ALA A 101 15.06 -5.91 12.40
C ALA A 101 15.94 -4.94 11.60
N VAL A 102 16.12 -3.70 12.09
CA VAL A 102 16.92 -2.67 11.41
C VAL A 102 18.38 -3.11 11.26
N ASP A 103 19.00 -2.69 10.14
CA ASP A 103 20.38 -2.99 9.74
C ASP A 103 20.74 -4.48 9.60
N THR A 104 19.74 -5.35 9.67
CA THR A 104 19.92 -6.79 9.40
C THR A 104 19.61 -7.10 7.94
N THR A 105 20.21 -8.15 7.42
CA THR A 105 19.82 -8.70 6.13
C THR A 105 18.55 -9.56 6.28
N PRO A 106 17.74 -9.72 5.21
CA PRO A 106 16.59 -10.63 5.24
C PRO A 106 16.94 -12.03 5.74
N ILE A 107 18.09 -12.56 5.34
CA ILE A 107 18.57 -13.89 5.76
C ILE A 107 18.89 -13.92 7.27
N GLU A 108 19.57 -12.90 7.78
CA GLU A 108 19.88 -12.81 9.21
C GLU A 108 18.61 -12.67 10.05
N LEU A 109 17.65 -11.87 9.58
CA LEU A 109 16.38 -11.69 10.26
C LEU A 109 15.55 -12.99 10.25
N GLU A 110 15.54 -13.73 9.14
CA GLU A 110 14.90 -15.05 9.03
C GLU A 110 15.42 -16.01 10.10
N LEU A 111 16.75 -16.09 10.26
CA LEU A 111 17.39 -16.95 11.28
C LEU A 111 17.04 -16.49 12.71
N ARG A 112 17.02 -15.17 12.97
CA ARG A 112 16.62 -14.64 14.28
C ARG A 112 15.17 -14.99 14.61
N ILE A 113 14.27 -14.84 13.65
CA ILE A 113 12.86 -15.18 13.81
C ILE A 113 12.68 -16.68 14.03
N ALA A 114 13.33 -17.52 13.22
CA ALA A 114 13.29 -18.97 13.40
C ALA A 114 13.72 -19.38 14.82
N LYS A 115 14.86 -18.87 15.28
CA LYS A 115 15.36 -19.13 16.64
C LYS A 115 14.41 -18.65 17.74
N ALA A 116 13.73 -17.55 17.52
CA ALA A 116 12.76 -17.04 18.47
C ALA A 116 11.52 -17.95 18.57
N TYR A 117 11.05 -18.46 17.44
CA TYR A 117 9.91 -19.37 17.38
C TYR A 117 10.22 -20.81 17.86
N GLU A 118 11.49 -21.24 17.91
CA GLU A 118 11.89 -22.54 18.47
C GLU A 118 11.40 -22.76 19.92
N LYS A 119 11.16 -21.68 20.65
CA LYS A 119 10.61 -21.72 22.01
C LYS A 119 9.13 -22.14 22.06
N VAL A 120 8.41 -21.98 20.96
CA VAL A 120 6.96 -22.16 20.87
C VAL A 120 6.60 -23.25 19.88
N LEU A 121 7.36 -23.39 18.80
CA LEU A 121 7.11 -24.34 17.70
C LEU A 121 8.23 -25.36 17.60
N LYS A 122 7.88 -26.58 17.23
CA LYS A 122 8.87 -27.61 16.91
C LYS A 122 9.39 -27.42 15.48
N SER A 123 10.68 -27.10 15.35
CA SER A 123 11.37 -26.95 14.05
C SER A 123 10.65 -26.00 13.09
N PRO A 124 10.49 -24.71 13.44
CA PRO A 124 9.80 -23.76 12.58
C PRO A 124 10.59 -23.52 11.29
N ILE A 125 9.94 -23.65 10.14
CA ILE A 125 10.49 -23.23 8.85
C ILE A 125 9.93 -21.84 8.55
N VAL A 126 10.79 -20.85 8.62
CA VAL A 126 10.46 -19.44 8.40
C VAL A 126 10.98 -19.02 7.04
N THR A 127 10.19 -18.29 6.28
CA THR A 127 10.60 -17.63 5.04
C THR A 127 10.23 -16.17 5.12
N LEU A 128 11.17 -15.30 4.75
CA LEU A 128 11.00 -13.87 4.83
C LEU A 128 11.24 -13.24 3.46
N GLN A 129 10.30 -12.39 3.01
CA GLN A 129 10.39 -11.67 1.76
C GLN A 129 10.09 -10.19 1.99
N VAL A 130 10.95 -9.30 1.49
CA VAL A 130 10.66 -7.86 1.49
C VAL A 130 9.60 -7.58 0.44
N GLN A 131 8.43 -7.11 0.87
CA GLN A 131 7.33 -6.75 -0.04
C GLN A 131 7.46 -5.33 -0.54
N LYS A 132 7.83 -4.42 0.34
CA LYS A 132 7.91 -3.00 0.00
C LYS A 132 9.09 -2.36 0.71
N VAL A 133 9.89 -1.63 -0.06
CA VAL A 133 11.01 -0.83 0.44
C VAL A 133 10.52 0.59 0.63
N GLU A 134 10.39 1.01 1.88
CA GLU A 134 9.97 2.36 2.25
C GLU A 134 11.09 3.13 2.95
N SER A 135 12.04 2.42 3.55
CA SER A 135 13.17 2.99 4.29
C SER A 135 14.17 3.71 3.41
N LYS A 136 14.33 3.26 2.16
CA LYS A 136 15.31 3.83 1.22
C LYS A 136 14.59 4.41 0.03
N ARG A 137 14.53 5.74 -0.04
CA ARG A 137 13.85 6.48 -1.11
C ARG A 137 14.76 7.56 -1.66
N TYR A 138 14.54 7.89 -2.93
CA TYR A 138 15.02 9.10 -3.57
C TYR A 138 13.82 9.88 -4.13
N TYR A 139 14.02 11.16 -4.37
CA TYR A 139 12.95 12.06 -4.76
C TYR A 139 13.27 12.67 -6.13
N LEU A 140 12.27 12.73 -6.99
CA LEU A 140 12.33 13.39 -8.29
C LEU A 140 11.30 14.50 -8.35
N SER A 141 11.73 15.68 -8.77
CA SER A 141 10.87 16.85 -8.93
C SER A 141 11.21 17.66 -10.18
N GLY A 142 10.25 18.45 -10.65
CA GLY A 142 10.36 19.27 -11.84
C GLY A 142 9.85 18.56 -13.10
N GLU A 143 10.45 18.88 -14.26
CA GLU A 143 10.00 18.44 -15.58
C GLU A 143 10.44 17.01 -15.92
N VAL A 144 9.89 16.04 -15.18
CA VAL A 144 10.07 14.59 -15.39
C VAL A 144 8.74 13.93 -15.70
N GLY A 145 8.77 12.76 -16.30
CA GLY A 145 7.56 12.00 -16.62
C GLY A 145 6.67 11.75 -15.41
N LYS A 146 7.27 11.31 -14.30
CA LYS A 146 6.62 11.14 -12.99
C LYS A 146 7.49 11.79 -11.91
N SER A 147 6.95 12.78 -11.22
CA SER A 147 7.55 13.38 -10.03
C SER A 147 7.04 12.66 -8.78
N GLY A 148 7.87 12.60 -7.73
CA GLY A 148 7.51 11.97 -6.46
C GLY A 148 8.65 11.24 -5.78
N ALA A 149 8.31 10.43 -4.78
CA ALA A 149 9.24 9.57 -4.08
C ALA A 149 9.31 8.18 -4.76
N PHE A 150 10.51 7.68 -4.96
CA PHE A 150 10.76 6.37 -5.57
C PHE A 150 11.58 5.50 -4.62
N PRO A 151 11.28 4.21 -4.51
CA PRO A 151 12.07 3.31 -3.69
C PRO A 151 13.45 3.05 -4.31
N LEU A 152 14.49 3.07 -3.49
CA LEU A 152 15.85 2.70 -3.86
C LEU A 152 16.09 1.23 -3.51
N VAL A 153 15.54 0.34 -4.31
CA VAL A 153 15.58 -1.12 -4.06
C VAL A 153 16.98 -1.71 -4.29
N ARG A 154 17.72 -1.16 -5.23
CA ARG A 154 19.09 -1.56 -5.58
C ARG A 154 19.94 -0.34 -5.88
N PRO A 155 21.28 -0.47 -5.82
CA PRO A 155 22.13 0.61 -6.27
C PRO A 155 21.79 1.00 -7.72
N MET A 156 21.51 2.28 -7.96
CA MET A 156 21.21 2.80 -9.30
C MET A 156 21.82 4.18 -9.51
N ASN A 157 22.06 4.53 -10.77
CA ASN A 157 22.62 5.81 -11.17
C ASN A 157 21.52 6.84 -11.43
N ILE A 158 21.91 8.12 -11.48
CA ILE A 158 21.01 9.23 -11.79
C ILE A 158 20.28 9.03 -13.12
N LEU A 159 21.01 8.61 -14.17
CA LEU A 159 20.45 8.36 -15.50
C LEU A 159 19.34 7.30 -15.46
N GLU A 160 19.57 6.23 -14.73
CA GLU A 160 18.60 5.15 -14.55
C GLU A 160 17.36 5.62 -13.80
N ALA A 161 17.53 6.40 -12.74
CA ALA A 161 16.44 6.96 -11.96
C ALA A 161 15.53 7.86 -12.80
N ILE A 162 16.11 8.72 -13.63
CA ILE A 162 15.35 9.59 -14.55
C ILE A 162 14.60 8.73 -15.58
N THR A 163 15.22 7.66 -16.07
CA THR A 163 14.59 6.74 -17.03
C THR A 163 13.38 6.03 -16.41
N ILE A 164 13.50 5.55 -15.16
CA ILE A 164 12.39 4.92 -14.42
C ILE A 164 11.24 5.91 -14.21
N ALA A 165 11.55 7.18 -14.02
CA ALA A 165 10.54 8.24 -13.89
C ALA A 165 9.86 8.63 -15.24
N GLY A 166 10.19 7.95 -16.32
CA GLY A 166 9.63 8.24 -17.66
C GLY A 166 10.39 9.31 -18.44
N GLY A 167 11.65 9.58 -18.06
CA GLY A 167 12.51 10.55 -18.76
C GLY A 167 12.21 12.00 -18.40
N ILE A 168 12.82 12.91 -19.16
CA ILE A 168 12.62 14.35 -19.04
C ILE A 168 11.51 14.76 -20.00
N ARG A 169 10.58 15.60 -19.54
CA ARG A 169 9.50 16.16 -20.37
C ARG A 169 10.05 17.15 -21.41
N GLU A 170 9.22 17.48 -22.38
CA GLU A 170 9.55 18.34 -23.52
C GLU A 170 10.13 19.71 -23.13
N PHE A 171 9.66 20.29 -22.01
CA PHE A 171 10.13 21.59 -21.51
C PHE A 171 11.24 21.48 -20.47
N GLY A 172 11.66 20.27 -20.10
CA GLY A 172 12.67 20.05 -19.08
C GLY A 172 14.10 20.33 -19.57
N ASN A 173 14.88 21.02 -18.76
CA ASN A 173 16.26 21.35 -19.09
C ASN A 173 17.25 20.28 -18.62
N GLY A 174 17.45 19.27 -19.45
CA GLY A 174 18.40 18.18 -19.17
C GLY A 174 19.87 18.58 -18.99
N LYS A 175 20.24 19.85 -19.26
CA LYS A 175 21.62 20.35 -19.06
C LYS A 175 21.87 20.88 -17.64
N LYS A 176 20.82 21.18 -16.90
CA LYS A 176 20.91 21.86 -15.60
C LYS A 176 20.25 21.08 -14.47
N ILE A 177 20.32 19.78 -14.51
CA ILE A 177 19.79 18.94 -13.43
C ILE A 177 20.67 19.10 -12.20
N ILE A 178 20.04 19.16 -11.04
CA ILE A 178 20.70 19.27 -9.75
C ILE A 178 20.30 18.09 -8.89
N VAL A 179 21.27 17.39 -8.32
CA VAL A 179 21.06 16.39 -7.28
C VAL A 179 21.46 17.03 -5.96
N MET A 180 20.49 17.12 -5.06
CA MET A 180 20.72 17.58 -3.68
C MET A 180 20.91 16.37 -2.79
N ARG A 181 22.06 16.30 -2.13
CA ARG A 181 22.44 15.27 -1.16
C ARG A 181 22.75 15.95 0.16
N GLY A 182 21.81 15.97 1.08
CA GLY A 182 21.94 16.78 2.28
C GLY A 182 22.18 18.25 1.96
N SER A 183 23.35 18.78 2.31
CA SER A 183 23.76 20.17 1.99
C SER A 183 24.48 20.31 0.64
N GLU A 184 24.87 19.23 0.01
CA GLU A 184 25.60 19.26 -1.25
C GLU A 184 24.70 19.39 -2.46
N ARG A 185 25.17 20.13 -3.48
CA ARG A 185 24.49 20.28 -4.76
C ARG A 185 25.38 19.79 -5.88
N LEU A 186 25.04 18.67 -6.44
CA LEU A 186 25.78 18.02 -7.53
C LEU A 186 25.10 18.37 -8.86
N LYS A 187 25.87 18.84 -9.81
CA LYS A 187 25.38 19.17 -11.15
C LYS A 187 25.41 17.94 -12.04
N PHE A 188 24.33 17.70 -12.77
CA PHE A 188 24.21 16.60 -13.70
C PHE A 188 23.72 17.07 -15.06
N ASN A 189 24.41 16.71 -16.12
CA ASN A 189 24.04 17.01 -17.48
C ASN A 189 23.60 15.73 -18.21
N TYR A 190 22.30 15.52 -18.24
CA TYR A 190 21.68 14.35 -18.87
C TYR A 190 22.08 14.18 -20.34
N ASN A 191 22.10 15.28 -21.11
CA ASN A 191 22.40 15.24 -22.54
C ASN A 191 23.85 14.84 -22.85
N GLU A 192 24.80 15.22 -21.99
CA GLU A 192 26.21 14.82 -22.16
C GLU A 192 26.44 13.38 -21.75
N VAL A 193 25.83 12.94 -20.67
CA VAL A 193 25.92 11.55 -20.19
C VAL A 193 25.29 10.58 -21.20
N LEU A 194 24.14 10.93 -21.80
CA LEU A 194 23.56 10.14 -22.90
C LEU A 194 24.47 9.98 -24.12
N LYS A 195 25.32 10.98 -24.37
CA LYS A 195 26.33 10.93 -25.48
C LYS A 195 27.63 10.24 -25.07
N GLY A 196 27.65 9.63 -23.87
CA GLY A 196 28.87 9.00 -23.32
C GLY A 196 29.93 9.96 -22.85
N LYS A 197 29.58 11.27 -22.67
CA LYS A 197 30.52 12.31 -22.19
C LYS A 197 30.26 12.56 -20.71
N LYS A 198 31.30 12.92 -19.96
CA LYS A 198 31.19 13.27 -18.52
C LYS A 198 30.48 12.21 -17.68
N LEU A 199 30.84 10.96 -17.91
CA LEU A 199 30.23 9.81 -17.19
C LEU A 199 30.49 9.86 -15.69
N GLU A 200 31.51 10.58 -15.25
CA GLU A 200 31.83 10.84 -13.84
C GLU A 200 30.68 11.53 -13.08
N GLN A 201 29.79 12.25 -13.80
CA GLN A 201 28.60 12.87 -13.21
C GLN A 201 27.48 11.87 -12.93
N ASN A 202 27.52 10.69 -13.56
CA ASN A 202 26.50 9.66 -13.38
C ASN A 202 26.78 8.83 -12.13
N ILE A 203 26.69 9.49 -10.99
CA ILE A 203 26.95 8.89 -9.68
C ILE A 203 25.82 7.97 -9.24
N LEU A 204 26.14 7.08 -8.30
CA LEU A 204 25.16 6.26 -7.61
C LEU A 204 24.32 7.12 -6.66
N LEU A 205 23.02 6.88 -6.69
CA LEU A 205 22.08 7.51 -5.76
C LEU A 205 22.24 6.95 -4.36
N GLN A 206 21.97 7.81 -3.40
CA GLN A 206 21.88 7.46 -1.98
C GLN A 206 20.46 7.71 -1.47
N PRO A 207 20.03 6.99 -0.43
CA PRO A 207 18.76 7.28 0.23
C PRO A 207 18.70 8.75 0.67
N GLY A 208 17.58 9.42 0.36
CA GLY A 208 17.39 10.84 0.65
C GLY A 208 17.86 11.80 -0.44
N ASP A 209 18.45 11.31 -1.54
CA ASP A 209 18.81 12.18 -2.67
C ASP A 209 17.57 12.79 -3.32
N HIS A 210 17.68 14.08 -3.65
CA HIS A 210 16.62 14.83 -4.30
C HIS A 210 17.08 15.33 -5.67
N ILE A 211 16.51 14.78 -6.74
CA ILE A 211 16.84 15.14 -8.12
C ILE A 211 15.85 16.18 -8.62
N VAL A 212 16.33 17.34 -9.01
CA VAL A 212 15.52 18.44 -9.53
C VAL A 212 15.84 18.66 -10.99
N VAL A 213 14.82 18.52 -11.84
CA VAL A 213 14.90 18.77 -13.28
C VAL A 213 14.17 20.10 -13.55
N PRO A 214 14.90 21.19 -13.85
CA PRO A 214 14.30 22.50 -14.09
C PRO A 214 13.66 22.59 -15.46
#